data_4d9cfae48c09cbf7aa0cdfc717c75c4d
#
_entry.id   4d9cfae48c09cbf7aa0cdfc717c75c4d
#
_cell.length_a   1.000
_cell.length_b   1.000
_cell.length_c   1.000
_cell.angle_alpha   90.00
_cell.angle_beta   90.00
_cell.angle_gamma   90.00
#
_symmetry.space_group_name_H-M   'P 1'
#
loop_
_entity.id
_entity.type
_entity.pdbx_description
1 polymer ?
#
loop_
_entity_poly.entity_id
_entity_poly.type
_entity_poly.pdbx_seq_one_letter_code
_entity_poly.pdbx_strand_id
1 'polypeptide(L)'
;MRIVNENEQVFEWVNAKGKSPVVLVCEHASNHIPAALNGLGLSKAELKRHIAYDIGAAGVARALAQLLDAPLILNRFSRLIYDCNRAPEHASAMPEVSEVFSIPGNKNLTADQKQQRIDEIYRPFHRALEDALDKRAARSTPTAVVSIHSFTRIYHGQRRKVDLGLLFDRDDRMAQAFGAGPEGFVTMSNEPYGPANGVMHLMNVHGYARGMQHLMIEICNDLIESQAGQIEWAKHLAGPLAKIAEKLGDAK
;
A
#
# COMPACT_ATOMS: atom_id res chain seq x y z
N MET A 1 5.20 25.10 -12.08
CA MET A 1 3.91 24.56 -12.54
C MET A 1 3.50 23.45 -11.58
N ARG A 2 2.25 23.41 -11.10
CA ARG A 2 1.80 22.35 -10.17
C ARG A 2 1.70 21.01 -10.91
N ILE A 3 2.08 19.93 -10.23
CA ILE A 3 1.91 18.55 -10.74
C ILE A 3 0.46 18.15 -10.62
N VAL A 4 -0.11 18.34 -9.43
CA VAL A 4 -1.50 18.00 -9.10
C VAL A 4 -2.35 19.23 -9.38
N ASN A 5 -3.30 19.13 -10.31
CA ASN A 5 -4.19 20.24 -10.61
C ASN A 5 -5.26 20.41 -9.51
N GLU A 6 -5.96 21.55 -9.49
CA GLU A 6 -6.91 21.89 -8.42
C GLU A 6 -8.11 20.93 -8.31
N ASN A 7 -8.42 20.22 -9.39
CA ASN A 7 -9.53 19.25 -9.44
C ASN A 7 -9.09 17.80 -9.11
N GLU A 8 -7.80 17.57 -8.93
CA GLU A 8 -7.27 16.25 -8.57
C GLU A 8 -7.02 16.16 -7.07
N GLN A 9 -7.36 15.01 -6.52
CA GLN A 9 -7.07 14.67 -5.13
C GLN A 9 -5.97 13.62 -5.09
N VAL A 10 -5.02 13.79 -4.18
CA VAL A 10 -3.88 12.87 -4.00
C VAL A 10 -4.33 11.52 -3.44
N PHE A 11 -5.35 11.52 -2.61
CA PHE A 11 -5.88 10.34 -1.94
C PHE A 11 -7.40 10.31 -1.98
N GLU A 12 -7.92 9.13 -1.69
CA GLU A 12 -9.34 8.87 -1.52
C GLU A 12 -9.57 8.13 -0.20
N TRP A 13 -10.56 8.59 0.57
CA TRP A 13 -11.08 7.84 1.69
C TRP A 13 -12.30 7.02 1.28
N VAL A 14 -12.28 5.71 1.56
CA VAL A 14 -13.41 4.81 1.45
C VAL A 14 -13.83 4.43 2.86
N ASN A 15 -15.13 4.45 3.13
CA ASN A 15 -15.67 4.14 4.46
C ASN A 15 -14.96 4.90 5.61
N ALA A 16 -14.69 6.19 5.43
CA ALA A 16 -13.94 7.02 6.39
C ALA A 16 -14.52 7.03 7.82
N LYS A 17 -15.80 6.65 7.99
CA LYS A 17 -16.49 6.53 9.28
C LYS A 17 -16.60 5.11 9.79
N GLY A 18 -15.93 4.15 9.15
CA GLY A 18 -15.90 2.75 9.54
C GLY A 18 -15.46 2.57 10.99
N LYS A 19 -16.06 1.61 11.66
CA LYS A 19 -15.90 1.39 13.12
C LYS A 19 -14.81 0.38 13.48
N SER A 20 -14.28 -0.33 12.48
CA SER A 20 -13.21 -1.31 12.70
C SER A 20 -12.02 -0.70 13.44
N PRO A 21 -11.39 -1.43 14.37
CA PRO A 21 -10.07 -1.10 14.88
C PRO A 21 -8.98 -1.10 13.79
N VAL A 22 -9.18 -1.84 12.69
CA VAL A 22 -8.23 -1.88 11.57
C VAL A 22 -8.45 -0.68 10.65
N VAL A 23 -7.38 0.05 10.37
CA VAL A 23 -7.30 1.08 9.32
C VAL A 23 -6.55 0.50 8.13
N LEU A 24 -7.19 0.45 6.98
CA LEU A 24 -6.62 -0.08 5.74
C LEU A 24 -5.92 1.03 4.95
N VAL A 25 -4.81 0.69 4.32
CA VAL A 25 -4.03 1.59 3.46
C VAL A 25 -3.72 0.86 2.15
N CYS A 26 -3.70 1.58 1.02
CA CYS A 26 -3.19 1.06 -0.25
C CYS A 26 -2.46 2.20 -0.97
N GLU A 27 -1.14 2.26 -0.80
CA GLU A 27 -0.29 3.33 -1.31
C GLU A 27 -0.09 3.25 -2.82
N HIS A 28 -0.18 2.05 -3.38
CA HIS A 28 0.05 1.77 -4.79
C HIS A 28 -1.25 1.45 -5.54
N ALA A 29 -2.34 2.13 -5.17
CA ALA A 29 -3.69 1.82 -5.62
C ALA A 29 -3.98 2.22 -7.08
N SER A 30 -3.14 3.05 -7.70
CA SER A 30 -3.44 3.65 -9.00
C SER A 30 -2.20 3.76 -9.88
N ASN A 31 -2.42 3.66 -11.19
CA ASN A 31 -1.41 3.96 -12.23
C ASN A 31 -1.59 5.35 -12.85
N HIS A 32 -2.44 6.19 -12.28
CA HIS A 32 -2.71 7.52 -12.82
C HIS A 32 -1.47 8.43 -12.69
N ILE A 33 -1.14 9.11 -13.78
CA ILE A 33 -0.10 10.13 -13.84
C ILE A 33 -0.74 11.43 -14.32
N PRO A 34 -0.67 12.53 -13.56
CA PRO A 34 -1.18 13.83 -13.99
C PRO A 34 -0.65 14.25 -15.34
N ALA A 35 -1.50 14.94 -16.12
CA ALA A 35 -1.15 15.40 -17.47
C ALA A 35 0.15 16.24 -17.51
N ALA A 36 0.42 17.01 -16.45
CA ALA A 36 1.63 17.81 -16.30
C ALA A 36 2.93 16.99 -16.39
N LEU A 37 2.90 15.69 -16.09
CA LEU A 37 4.05 14.79 -16.13
C LEU A 37 4.13 13.95 -17.42
N ASN A 38 3.23 14.18 -18.39
CA ASN A 38 3.25 13.53 -19.70
C ASN A 38 3.51 12.01 -19.64
N GLY A 39 2.78 11.28 -18.75
CA GLY A 39 2.93 9.85 -18.58
C GLY A 39 4.32 9.37 -18.13
N LEU A 40 5.20 10.27 -17.67
CA LEU A 40 6.63 10.02 -17.40
C LEU A 40 7.39 9.47 -18.60
N GLY A 41 6.90 9.68 -19.83
CA GLY A 41 7.49 9.16 -21.06
C GLY A 41 7.21 7.67 -21.31
N LEU A 42 6.29 7.08 -20.56
CA LEU A 42 5.88 5.67 -20.68
C LEU A 42 4.68 5.52 -21.61
N SER A 43 4.60 4.37 -22.28
CA SER A 43 3.43 3.98 -23.06
C SER A 43 2.25 3.59 -22.16
N LYS A 44 1.03 3.59 -22.72
CA LYS A 44 -0.17 3.12 -22.00
C LYS A 44 -0.06 1.63 -21.58
N ALA A 45 0.70 0.81 -22.33
CA ALA A 45 0.92 -0.59 -21.99
C ALA A 45 1.84 -0.73 -20.77
N GLU A 46 2.91 0.06 -20.70
CA GLU A 46 3.84 0.06 -19.55
C GLU A 46 3.14 0.57 -18.28
N LEU A 47 2.30 1.61 -18.38
CA LEU A 47 1.51 2.13 -17.26
C LEU A 47 0.46 1.13 -16.71
N LYS A 48 0.13 0.08 -17.43
CA LYS A 48 -0.74 -1.01 -16.95
C LYS A 48 0.03 -2.14 -16.25
N ARG A 49 1.36 -2.06 -16.19
CA ARG A 49 2.19 -3.09 -15.56
C ARG A 49 2.36 -2.82 -14.06
N HIS A 50 2.77 -3.87 -13.34
CA HIS A 50 3.06 -3.83 -11.89
C HIS A 50 4.11 -2.78 -11.48
N ILE A 51 4.89 -2.26 -12.41
CA ILE A 51 5.84 -1.18 -12.13
C ILE A 51 5.14 0.13 -11.73
N ALA A 52 3.95 0.39 -12.27
CA ALA A 52 3.22 1.64 -12.08
C ALA A 52 2.26 1.62 -10.88
N TYR A 53 1.74 0.46 -10.51
CA TYR A 53 0.79 0.26 -9.42
C TYR A 53 0.70 -1.22 -9.04
N ASP A 54 0.12 -1.52 -7.90
CA ASP A 54 -0.09 -2.89 -7.44
C ASP A 54 -1.41 -3.43 -8.01
N ILE A 55 -1.30 -4.28 -9.06
CA ILE A 55 -2.45 -4.79 -9.82
C ILE A 55 -3.39 -5.56 -8.88
N GLY A 56 -4.67 -5.17 -8.86
CA GLY A 56 -5.71 -5.81 -8.06
C GLY A 56 -5.77 -5.39 -6.60
N ALA A 57 -4.69 -4.86 -6.02
CA ALA A 57 -4.62 -4.51 -4.59
C ALA A 57 -5.71 -3.52 -4.14
N ALA A 58 -5.98 -2.48 -4.92
CA ALA A 58 -7.04 -1.52 -4.63
C ALA A 58 -8.44 -2.17 -4.58
N GLY A 59 -8.72 -3.15 -5.45
CA GLY A 59 -9.98 -3.90 -5.45
C GLY A 59 -10.14 -4.76 -4.21
N VAL A 60 -9.09 -5.48 -3.80
CA VAL A 60 -9.05 -6.24 -2.55
C VAL A 60 -9.26 -5.32 -1.35
N ALA A 61 -8.53 -4.19 -1.28
CA ALA A 61 -8.63 -3.24 -0.17
C ALA A 61 -10.04 -2.65 -0.04
N ARG A 62 -10.71 -2.30 -1.16
CA ARG A 62 -12.09 -1.81 -1.16
C ARG A 62 -13.09 -2.86 -0.66
N ALA A 63 -12.95 -4.10 -1.11
CA ALA A 63 -13.80 -5.21 -0.66
C ALA A 63 -13.58 -5.50 0.84
N LEU A 64 -12.33 -5.49 1.31
CA LEU A 64 -11.99 -5.60 2.73
C LEU A 64 -12.59 -4.47 3.57
N ALA A 65 -12.53 -3.23 3.10
CA ALA A 65 -13.10 -2.08 3.80
C ALA A 65 -14.62 -2.27 4.07
N GLN A 66 -15.32 -2.88 3.13
CA GLN A 66 -16.74 -3.21 3.29
C GLN A 66 -16.96 -4.39 4.26
N LEU A 67 -16.20 -5.48 4.10
CA LEU A 67 -16.34 -6.68 4.91
C LEU A 67 -16.02 -6.46 6.40
N LEU A 68 -15.05 -5.58 6.68
CA LEU A 68 -14.57 -5.28 8.02
C LEU A 68 -15.17 -4.03 8.65
N ASP A 69 -16.02 -3.28 7.93
CA ASP A 69 -16.42 -1.91 8.29
C ASP A 69 -15.19 -1.03 8.62
N ALA A 70 -14.12 -1.17 7.81
CA ALA A 70 -12.84 -0.51 8.06
C ALA A 70 -12.69 0.77 7.23
N PRO A 71 -12.15 1.86 7.83
CA PRO A 71 -11.69 3.02 7.03
C PRO A 71 -10.52 2.59 6.15
N LEU A 72 -10.52 3.04 4.91
CA LEU A 72 -9.47 2.78 3.92
C LEU A 72 -9.03 4.07 3.25
N ILE A 73 -7.73 4.31 3.22
CA ILE A 73 -7.11 5.36 2.40
C ILE A 73 -6.38 4.74 1.21
N LEU A 74 -6.61 5.30 0.02
CA LEU A 74 -5.95 4.90 -1.22
C LEU A 74 -5.19 6.10 -1.82
N ASN A 75 -3.95 5.89 -2.26
CA ASN A 75 -3.26 6.88 -3.08
C ASN A 75 -3.81 6.83 -4.52
N ARG A 76 -4.07 7.99 -5.11
CA ARG A 76 -4.68 8.11 -6.44
C ARG A 76 -3.67 8.25 -7.57
N PHE A 77 -2.38 8.31 -7.26
CA PHE A 77 -1.31 8.46 -8.25
C PHE A 77 -0.38 7.26 -8.31
N SER A 78 0.25 7.08 -9.47
CA SER A 78 1.23 6.04 -9.69
C SER A 78 2.44 6.17 -8.76
N ARG A 79 2.89 5.03 -8.21
CA ARG A 79 4.13 4.94 -7.45
C ARG A 79 5.37 5.40 -8.22
N LEU A 80 5.29 5.46 -9.56
CA LEU A 80 6.39 5.95 -10.39
C LEU A 80 6.60 7.46 -10.27
N ILE A 81 5.57 8.23 -9.90
CA ILE A 81 5.75 9.67 -9.65
C ILE A 81 6.46 9.86 -8.32
N TYR A 82 5.92 9.22 -7.29
CA TYR A 82 6.48 9.13 -5.96
C TYR A 82 5.95 7.86 -5.26
N ASP A 83 6.84 7.00 -4.80
CA ASP A 83 6.47 5.82 -4.02
C ASP A 83 6.21 6.23 -2.56
N CYS A 84 4.92 6.34 -2.17
CA CYS A 84 4.53 6.73 -0.82
C CYS A 84 4.92 5.71 0.26
N ASN A 85 5.42 4.53 -0.13
CA ASN A 85 6.05 3.59 0.79
C ASN A 85 7.58 3.68 0.79
N ARG A 86 8.13 4.86 0.47
CA ARG A 86 9.56 5.18 0.54
C ARG A 86 9.78 6.51 1.25
N ALA A 87 10.83 6.55 2.07
CA ALA A 87 11.27 7.81 2.67
C ALA A 87 11.75 8.79 1.58
N PRO A 88 11.64 10.12 1.81
CA PRO A 88 12.08 11.12 0.84
C PRO A 88 13.53 10.97 0.38
N GLU A 89 14.40 10.50 1.24
CA GLU A 89 15.82 10.31 0.98
C GLU A 89 16.14 9.00 0.25
N HIS A 90 15.14 8.10 0.14
CA HIS A 90 15.37 6.78 -0.46
C HIS A 90 15.48 6.88 -1.98
N ALA A 91 16.53 6.28 -2.54
CA ALA A 91 16.83 6.36 -3.98
C ALA A 91 15.68 5.84 -4.88
N SER A 92 14.87 4.88 -4.40
CA SER A 92 13.73 4.35 -5.14
C SER A 92 12.40 5.07 -4.87
N ALA A 93 12.39 6.22 -4.17
CA ALA A 93 11.18 7.01 -4.01
C ALA A 93 10.66 7.56 -5.35
N MET A 94 11.57 7.85 -6.26
CA MET A 94 11.31 8.31 -7.63
C MET A 94 12.26 7.57 -8.59
N PRO A 95 12.02 6.28 -8.89
CA PRO A 95 12.99 5.42 -9.55
C PRO A 95 13.19 5.81 -11.02
N GLU A 96 14.45 5.88 -11.48
CA GLU A 96 14.77 6.04 -12.90
C GLU A 96 14.61 4.74 -13.70
N VAL A 97 14.65 3.62 -12.99
CA VAL A 97 14.43 2.27 -13.52
C VAL A 97 13.59 1.49 -12.54
N SER A 98 12.53 0.83 -13.02
CA SER A 98 11.71 -0.11 -12.24
C SER A 98 11.71 -1.46 -12.94
N GLU A 99 12.21 -2.50 -12.25
CA GLU A 99 12.56 -3.80 -12.82
C GLU A 99 13.50 -3.63 -14.03
N VAL A 100 13.00 -3.82 -15.24
CA VAL A 100 13.77 -3.66 -16.51
C VAL A 100 13.35 -2.42 -17.30
N PHE A 101 12.39 -1.64 -16.79
CA PHE A 101 11.81 -0.50 -17.49
C PHE A 101 12.50 0.80 -17.08
N SER A 102 13.01 1.54 -18.06
CA SER A 102 13.48 2.90 -17.86
C SER A 102 12.28 3.85 -17.72
N ILE A 103 12.34 4.77 -16.78
CA ILE A 103 11.32 5.80 -16.53
C ILE A 103 11.87 7.15 -16.97
N PRO A 104 11.67 7.57 -18.23
CA PRO A 104 12.32 8.75 -18.78
C PRO A 104 12.04 10.04 -17.99
N GLY A 105 10.80 10.21 -17.50
CA GLY A 105 10.39 11.38 -16.72
C GLY A 105 10.95 11.45 -15.30
N ASN A 106 11.72 10.43 -14.88
CA ASN A 106 12.43 10.42 -13.59
C ASN A 106 13.94 10.62 -13.73
N LYS A 107 14.44 10.63 -14.97
CA LYS A 107 15.88 10.87 -15.21
C LYS A 107 16.26 12.31 -14.92
N ASN A 108 17.38 12.46 -14.22
CA ASN A 108 17.97 13.78 -13.93
C ASN A 108 17.00 14.78 -13.26
N LEU A 109 16.12 14.32 -12.39
CA LEU A 109 15.25 15.20 -11.62
C LEU A 109 16.10 16.18 -10.79
N THR A 110 15.80 17.47 -10.92
CA THR A 110 16.41 18.50 -10.07
C THR A 110 15.93 18.37 -8.62
N ALA A 111 16.63 18.97 -7.67
CA ALA A 111 16.21 19.00 -6.26
C ALA A 111 14.80 19.61 -6.12
N ASP A 112 14.51 20.69 -6.85
CA ASP A 112 13.18 21.35 -6.82
C ASP A 112 12.07 20.43 -7.36
N GLN A 113 12.33 19.68 -8.44
CA GLN A 113 11.36 18.73 -8.98
C GLN A 113 11.08 17.57 -8.01
N LYS A 114 12.12 17.07 -7.33
CA LYS A 114 11.95 16.05 -6.28
C LYS A 114 11.16 16.61 -5.10
N GLN A 115 11.52 17.80 -4.64
CA GLN A 115 10.84 18.47 -3.55
C GLN A 115 9.36 18.72 -3.87
N GLN A 116 9.05 19.13 -5.09
CA GLN A 116 7.68 19.35 -5.53
C GLN A 116 6.84 18.06 -5.45
N ARG A 117 7.39 16.90 -5.86
CA ARG A 117 6.69 15.60 -5.73
C ARG A 117 6.47 15.21 -4.29
N ILE A 118 7.45 15.49 -3.42
CA ILE A 118 7.30 15.29 -1.97
C ILE A 118 6.15 16.15 -1.43
N ASP A 119 6.13 17.44 -1.79
CA ASP A 119 5.16 18.41 -1.26
C ASP A 119 3.74 18.18 -1.80
N GLU A 120 3.62 17.79 -3.07
CA GLU A 120 2.32 17.66 -3.71
C GLU A 120 1.72 16.25 -3.63
N ILE A 121 2.51 15.20 -3.35
CA ILE A 121 2.03 13.80 -3.33
C ILE A 121 2.30 13.11 -1.99
N TYR A 122 3.57 12.99 -1.60
CA TYR A 122 3.95 12.25 -0.40
C TYR A 122 3.35 12.87 0.87
N ARG A 123 3.62 14.16 1.10
CA ARG A 123 3.16 14.85 2.33
C ARG A 123 1.63 14.87 2.48
N PRO A 124 0.83 15.19 1.45
CA PRO A 124 -0.62 15.18 1.58
C PRO A 124 -1.19 13.78 1.90
N PHE A 125 -0.65 12.71 1.28
CA PHE A 125 -1.07 11.35 1.56
C PHE A 125 -0.75 10.94 3.01
N HIS A 126 0.51 11.12 3.43
CA HIS A 126 0.94 10.78 4.78
C HIS A 126 0.22 11.60 5.85
N ARG A 127 0.05 12.91 5.64
CA ARG A 127 -0.70 13.77 6.57
C ARG A 127 -2.15 13.34 6.72
N ALA A 128 -2.81 12.96 5.64
CA ALA A 128 -4.20 12.48 5.71
C ALA A 128 -4.34 11.22 6.57
N LEU A 129 -3.40 10.28 6.44
CA LEU A 129 -3.36 9.08 7.30
C LEU A 129 -3.01 9.46 8.74
N GLU A 130 -2.00 10.30 8.95
CA GLU A 130 -1.60 10.81 10.25
C GLU A 130 -2.77 11.45 11.00
N ASP A 131 -3.46 12.40 10.40
CA ASP A 131 -4.62 13.09 10.98
C ASP A 131 -5.74 12.10 11.39
N ALA A 132 -5.95 11.05 10.60
CA ALA A 132 -6.94 10.02 10.92
C ALA A 132 -6.53 9.18 12.13
N LEU A 133 -5.27 8.77 12.19
CA LEU A 133 -4.71 7.99 13.31
C LEU A 133 -4.67 8.82 14.60
N ASP A 134 -4.31 10.11 14.53
CA ASP A 134 -4.28 11.03 15.67
C ASP A 134 -5.69 11.24 16.26
N LYS A 135 -6.70 11.40 15.40
CA LYS A 135 -8.11 11.49 15.84
C LYS A 135 -8.58 10.22 16.56
N ARG A 136 -8.11 9.05 16.12
CA ARG A 136 -8.42 7.77 16.78
C ARG A 136 -7.70 7.65 18.12
N ALA A 137 -6.41 8.02 18.17
CA ALA A 137 -5.61 8.04 19.39
C ALA A 137 -6.20 9.00 20.44
N ALA A 138 -6.59 10.22 20.05
CA ALA A 138 -7.23 11.19 20.93
C ALA A 138 -8.56 10.69 21.54
N ARG A 139 -9.22 9.72 20.90
CA ARG A 139 -10.44 9.09 21.41
C ARG A 139 -10.17 7.76 22.12
N SER A 140 -8.91 7.41 22.34
CA SER A 140 -8.49 6.09 22.86
C SER A 140 -9.11 4.93 22.08
N THR A 141 -9.30 5.12 20.77
CA THR A 141 -9.86 4.07 19.90
C THR A 141 -8.75 3.07 19.57
N PRO A 142 -8.89 1.78 19.94
CA PRO A 142 -7.93 0.75 19.55
C PRO A 142 -7.69 0.78 18.05
N THR A 143 -6.43 0.75 17.62
CA THR A 143 -6.11 0.92 16.20
C THR A 143 -4.92 0.06 15.80
N ALA A 144 -5.08 -0.65 14.68
CA ALA A 144 -4.00 -1.28 13.93
C ALA A 144 -4.00 -0.79 12.49
N VAL A 145 -2.83 -0.76 11.85
CA VAL A 145 -2.67 -0.33 10.46
C VAL A 145 -2.34 -1.53 9.58
N VAL A 146 -3.10 -1.73 8.52
CA VAL A 146 -2.86 -2.80 7.53
C VAL A 146 -2.73 -2.22 6.14
N SER A 147 -1.59 -2.43 5.50
CA SER A 147 -1.37 -2.04 4.10
C SER A 147 -1.60 -3.23 3.17
N ILE A 148 -2.29 -2.98 2.05
CA ILE A 148 -2.62 -3.98 1.05
C ILE A 148 -1.85 -3.71 -0.21
N HIS A 149 -1.03 -4.67 -0.61
CA HIS A 149 -0.16 -4.64 -1.78
C HIS A 149 -0.35 -5.85 -2.68
N SER A 150 0.25 -5.80 -3.85
CA SER A 150 0.45 -6.97 -4.69
C SER A 150 1.79 -6.97 -5.39
N PHE A 151 2.32 -8.15 -5.64
CA PHE A 151 3.57 -8.38 -6.34
C PHE A 151 3.39 -9.26 -7.58
N THR A 152 4.33 -9.16 -8.52
CA THR A 152 4.30 -9.97 -9.74
C THR A 152 4.81 -11.40 -9.48
N ARG A 153 4.15 -12.40 -10.11
CA ARG A 153 4.56 -13.82 -10.07
C ARG A 153 5.95 -14.05 -10.64
N ILE A 154 6.31 -13.31 -11.68
CA ILE A 154 7.63 -13.39 -12.31
C ILE A 154 8.34 -12.07 -12.13
N TYR A 155 9.54 -12.09 -11.57
CA TYR A 155 10.37 -10.93 -11.35
C TYR A 155 11.81 -11.21 -11.79
N HIS A 156 12.36 -10.35 -12.66
CA HIS A 156 13.65 -10.60 -13.33
C HIS A 156 13.76 -12.00 -13.95
N GLY A 157 12.67 -12.49 -14.57
CA GLY A 157 12.60 -13.81 -15.21
C GLY A 157 12.48 -14.99 -14.24
N GLN A 158 12.49 -14.77 -12.93
CA GLN A 158 12.37 -15.83 -11.93
C GLN A 158 10.95 -15.91 -11.36
N ARG A 159 10.41 -17.14 -11.28
CA ARG A 159 9.10 -17.41 -10.71
C ARG A 159 9.16 -17.44 -9.19
N ARG A 160 8.35 -16.63 -8.55
CA ARG A 160 8.11 -16.63 -7.11
C ARG A 160 7.11 -17.72 -6.72
N LYS A 161 7.36 -18.42 -5.61
CA LYS A 161 6.51 -19.51 -5.12
C LYS A 161 5.43 -19.04 -4.17
N VAL A 162 5.65 -17.89 -3.51
CA VAL A 162 4.73 -17.30 -2.54
C VAL A 162 3.46 -16.81 -3.23
N ASP A 163 2.31 -17.00 -2.58
CA ASP A 163 1.01 -16.49 -3.00
C ASP A 163 0.58 -15.32 -2.11
N LEU A 164 0.87 -15.42 -0.80
CA LEU A 164 0.56 -14.42 0.21
C LEU A 164 1.81 -14.15 1.07
N GLY A 165 2.27 -12.93 1.08
CA GLY A 165 3.31 -12.44 1.97
C GLY A 165 2.72 -11.68 3.16
N LEU A 166 3.18 -12.00 4.37
CA LEU A 166 2.89 -11.26 5.58
C LEU A 166 4.19 -10.55 6.01
N LEU A 167 4.27 -9.24 5.80
CA LEU A 167 5.50 -8.49 5.99
C LEU A 167 5.43 -7.67 7.28
N PHE A 168 6.48 -7.80 8.08
CA PHE A 168 6.68 -7.09 9.34
C PHE A 168 8.18 -6.89 9.57
N ASP A 169 8.53 -5.93 10.43
CA ASP A 169 9.92 -5.69 10.86
C ASP A 169 10.07 -6.14 12.33
N ARG A 170 9.93 -5.22 13.27
CA ARG A 170 10.17 -5.46 14.71
C ARG A 170 8.94 -5.97 15.45
N ASP A 171 7.75 -5.80 14.88
CA ASP A 171 6.47 -6.20 15.47
C ASP A 171 5.78 -7.24 14.60
N ASP A 172 5.84 -8.49 15.02
CA ASP A 172 5.25 -9.64 14.34
C ASP A 172 3.89 -10.06 14.89
N ARG A 173 3.37 -9.34 15.92
CA ARG A 173 2.14 -9.72 16.61
C ARG A 173 0.95 -9.95 15.67
N MET A 174 0.78 -9.08 14.68
CA MET A 174 -0.31 -9.25 13.71
C MET A 174 -0.06 -10.41 12.75
N ALA A 175 1.17 -10.64 12.31
CA ALA A 175 1.50 -11.77 11.45
C ALA A 175 1.28 -13.11 12.18
N GLN A 176 1.68 -13.21 13.45
CA GLN A 176 1.40 -14.37 14.29
C GLN A 176 -0.12 -14.58 14.51
N ALA A 177 -0.86 -13.50 14.78
CA ALA A 177 -2.31 -13.56 14.97
C ALA A 177 -3.08 -13.88 13.69
N PHE A 178 -2.55 -13.52 12.53
CA PHE A 178 -3.10 -13.84 11.21
C PHE A 178 -3.02 -15.36 10.94
N GLY A 179 -1.91 -15.98 11.33
CA GLY A 179 -1.73 -17.43 11.23
C GLY A 179 -1.23 -17.91 9.86
N ALA A 180 -1.57 -19.15 9.51
CA ALA A 180 -1.01 -19.85 8.34
C ALA A 180 -1.51 -19.33 6.97
N GLY A 181 -2.49 -18.41 6.96
CA GLY A 181 -3.13 -17.96 5.73
C GLY A 181 -4.18 -18.94 5.18
N PRO A 182 -4.73 -18.66 3.99
CA PRO A 182 -5.78 -19.48 3.40
C PRO A 182 -5.27 -20.84 2.94
N GLU A 183 -6.08 -21.89 3.10
CA GLU A 183 -5.76 -23.24 2.65
C GLU A 183 -5.58 -23.31 1.13
N GLY A 184 -4.61 -24.09 0.69
CA GLY A 184 -4.29 -24.27 -0.74
C GLY A 184 -3.36 -23.19 -1.33
N PHE A 185 -3.00 -22.16 -0.55
CA PHE A 185 -2.07 -21.09 -0.97
C PHE A 185 -0.81 -21.07 -0.13
N VAL A 186 0.32 -20.71 -0.77
CA VAL A 186 1.62 -20.61 -0.11
C VAL A 186 1.73 -19.25 0.60
N THR A 187 1.58 -19.27 1.92
CA THR A 187 1.77 -18.08 2.76
C THR A 187 3.17 -18.08 3.37
N MET A 188 3.87 -16.96 3.29
CA MET A 188 5.23 -16.82 3.82
C MET A 188 5.41 -15.48 4.55
N SER A 189 6.21 -15.50 5.63
CA SER A 189 6.61 -14.28 6.34
C SER A 189 7.79 -13.61 5.64
N ASN A 190 7.70 -12.29 5.43
CA ASN A 190 8.74 -11.46 4.83
C ASN A 190 9.22 -11.96 3.45
N GLU A 191 8.26 -12.47 2.65
CA GLU A 191 8.43 -12.86 1.25
C GLU A 191 7.27 -12.30 0.41
N PRO A 192 7.48 -11.91 -0.85
CA PRO A 192 8.74 -11.93 -1.59
C PRO A 192 9.66 -10.74 -1.29
N TYR A 193 9.29 -9.91 -0.34
CA TYR A 193 10.04 -8.76 0.16
C TYR A 193 10.12 -8.83 1.69
N GLY A 194 11.13 -8.16 2.26
CA GLY A 194 11.29 -8.04 3.70
C GLY A 194 11.88 -6.67 4.08
N PRO A 195 12.11 -6.43 5.38
CA PRO A 195 12.62 -5.14 5.89
C PRO A 195 13.89 -4.67 5.18
N ALA A 196 14.81 -5.58 4.83
CA ALA A 196 16.06 -5.28 4.11
C ALA A 196 15.84 -4.63 2.72
N ASN A 197 14.66 -4.79 2.13
CA ASN A 197 14.32 -4.18 0.84
C ASN A 197 13.79 -2.74 0.97
N GLY A 198 13.72 -2.17 2.18
CA GLY A 198 13.22 -0.84 2.43
C GLY A 198 11.72 -0.65 2.18
N VAL A 199 10.95 -1.74 2.15
CA VAL A 199 9.50 -1.72 1.85
C VAL A 199 8.61 -1.37 3.04
N MET A 200 9.19 -1.18 4.24
CA MET A 200 8.42 -1.00 5.48
C MET A 200 8.25 0.47 5.90
N HIS A 201 8.49 1.43 5.01
CA HIS A 201 8.49 2.87 5.39
C HIS A 201 7.15 3.31 5.99
N LEU A 202 6.03 3.04 5.33
CA LEU A 202 4.71 3.44 5.83
C LEU A 202 4.39 2.76 7.16
N MET A 203 4.69 1.46 7.28
CA MET A 203 4.47 0.70 8.51
C MET A 203 5.35 1.22 9.66
N ASN A 204 6.59 1.61 9.38
CA ASN A 204 7.49 2.17 10.38
C ASN A 204 7.02 3.54 10.87
N VAL A 205 6.55 4.42 9.96
CA VAL A 205 6.08 5.78 10.30
C VAL A 205 4.74 5.74 11.02
N HIS A 206 3.76 5.02 10.50
CA HIS A 206 2.37 5.08 10.96
C HIS A 206 1.97 3.94 11.91
N GLY A 207 2.72 2.84 11.92
CA GLY A 207 2.53 1.72 12.83
C GLY A 207 3.54 1.74 13.97
N TYR A 208 4.77 1.33 13.69
CA TYR A 208 5.80 1.12 14.71
C TYR A 208 6.13 2.37 15.55
N ALA A 209 6.37 3.51 14.91
CA ALA A 209 6.70 4.76 15.62
C ALA A 209 5.58 5.26 16.53
N ARG A 210 4.33 4.81 16.29
CA ARG A 210 3.15 5.12 17.09
C ARG A 210 2.80 4.04 18.12
N GLY A 211 3.59 2.95 18.20
CA GLY A 211 3.29 1.80 19.06
C GLY A 211 2.05 1.01 18.64
N MET A 212 1.52 1.27 17.43
CA MET A 212 0.35 0.58 16.89
C MET A 212 0.77 -0.75 16.26
N GLN A 213 -0.06 -1.79 16.45
CA GLN A 213 0.11 -3.02 15.71
C GLN A 213 -0.08 -2.76 14.21
N HIS A 214 0.70 -3.43 13.38
CA HIS A 214 0.67 -3.20 11.94
C HIS A 214 1.09 -4.44 11.16
N LEU A 215 0.62 -4.53 9.91
CA LEU A 215 0.95 -5.61 9.01
C LEU A 215 0.88 -5.10 7.56
N MET A 216 1.86 -5.45 6.75
CA MET A 216 1.77 -5.30 5.30
C MET A 216 1.43 -6.65 4.69
N ILE A 217 0.43 -6.67 3.85
CA ILE A 217 -0.06 -7.85 3.14
C ILE A 217 0.29 -7.72 1.67
N GLU A 218 1.02 -8.69 1.14
CA GLU A 218 1.42 -8.79 -0.26
C GLU A 218 0.74 -9.98 -0.91
N ILE A 219 -0.06 -9.77 -1.96
CA ILE A 219 -0.77 -10.83 -2.68
C ILE A 219 -0.15 -10.99 -4.06
N CYS A 220 0.07 -12.22 -4.53
CA CYS A 220 0.49 -12.41 -5.90
C CYS A 220 -0.57 -11.90 -6.87
N ASN A 221 -0.22 -10.98 -7.76
CA ASN A 221 -1.17 -10.25 -8.57
C ASN A 221 -1.96 -11.12 -9.56
N ASP A 222 -1.41 -12.26 -10.01
CA ASP A 222 -2.10 -13.21 -10.89
C ASP A 222 -3.37 -13.82 -10.24
N LEU A 223 -3.48 -13.76 -8.91
CA LEU A 223 -4.64 -14.24 -8.15
C LEU A 223 -5.75 -13.19 -8.02
N ILE A 224 -5.42 -11.92 -8.26
CA ILE A 224 -6.31 -10.77 -8.03
C ILE A 224 -6.44 -9.83 -9.26
N GLU A 225 -6.08 -10.29 -10.45
CA GLU A 225 -6.28 -9.51 -11.68
C GLU A 225 -7.76 -9.27 -11.98
N SER A 226 -8.61 -10.28 -11.72
CA SER A 226 -10.05 -10.20 -11.94
C SER A 226 -10.80 -9.66 -10.72
N GLN A 227 -11.94 -9.01 -10.94
CA GLN A 227 -12.82 -8.58 -9.86
C GLN A 227 -13.26 -9.75 -8.96
N ALA A 228 -13.53 -10.93 -9.55
CA ALA A 228 -13.89 -12.12 -8.80
C ALA A 228 -12.76 -12.54 -7.85
N GLY A 229 -11.52 -12.61 -8.36
CA GLY A 229 -10.34 -12.91 -7.52
C GLY A 229 -10.12 -11.88 -6.41
N GLN A 230 -10.33 -10.58 -6.70
CA GLN A 230 -10.23 -9.51 -5.68
C GLN A 230 -11.24 -9.73 -4.54
N ILE A 231 -12.49 -10.06 -4.85
CA ILE A 231 -13.54 -10.34 -3.86
C ILE A 231 -13.22 -11.61 -3.06
N GLU A 232 -12.76 -12.67 -3.74
CA GLU A 232 -12.38 -13.92 -3.10
C GLU A 232 -11.22 -13.73 -2.12
N TRP A 233 -10.16 -13.05 -2.55
CA TRP A 233 -9.03 -12.75 -1.67
C TRP A 233 -9.39 -11.84 -0.51
N ALA A 234 -10.26 -10.86 -0.72
CA ALA A 234 -10.78 -10.06 0.39
C ALA A 234 -11.50 -10.92 1.44
N LYS A 235 -12.27 -11.96 1.03
CA LYS A 235 -12.91 -12.91 1.96
C LYS A 235 -11.88 -13.75 2.72
N HIS A 236 -10.82 -14.24 2.03
CA HIS A 236 -9.72 -14.98 2.68
C HIS A 236 -9.03 -14.16 3.77
N LEU A 237 -8.83 -12.87 3.53
CA LEU A 237 -8.17 -11.97 4.48
C LEU A 237 -9.11 -11.48 5.61
N ALA A 238 -10.41 -11.37 5.33
CA ALA A 238 -11.36 -10.78 6.27
C ALA A 238 -11.48 -11.58 7.59
N GLY A 239 -11.50 -12.90 7.54
CA GLY A 239 -11.62 -13.73 8.73
C GLY A 239 -10.50 -13.53 9.74
N PRO A 240 -9.23 -13.70 9.37
CA PRO A 240 -8.09 -13.43 10.25
C PRO A 240 -8.06 -11.98 10.76
N LEU A 241 -8.30 -10.99 9.89
CA LEU A 241 -8.28 -9.58 10.27
C LEU A 241 -9.44 -9.20 11.22
N ALA A 242 -10.61 -9.81 11.06
CA ALA A 242 -11.74 -9.62 12.01
C ALA A 242 -11.39 -10.12 13.42
N LYS A 243 -10.77 -11.29 13.53
CA LYS A 243 -10.30 -11.84 14.83
C LYS A 243 -9.26 -10.92 15.48
N ILE A 244 -8.37 -10.31 14.70
CA ILE A 244 -7.40 -9.33 15.19
C ILE A 244 -8.14 -8.09 15.68
N ALA A 245 -9.12 -7.59 14.91
CA ALA A 245 -9.93 -6.44 15.28
C ALA A 245 -10.71 -6.65 16.59
N GLU A 246 -11.32 -7.83 16.79
CA GLU A 246 -12.00 -8.20 18.02
C GLU A 246 -11.04 -8.15 19.22
N LYS A 247 -9.89 -8.82 19.14
CA LYS A 247 -8.88 -8.80 20.21
C LYS A 247 -8.39 -7.41 20.57
N LEU A 248 -8.22 -6.52 19.57
CA LEU A 248 -7.86 -5.12 19.82
C LEU A 248 -8.98 -4.35 20.51
N GLY A 249 -10.24 -4.64 20.19
CA GLY A 249 -11.41 -4.03 20.81
C GLY A 249 -11.61 -4.43 22.27
N ASP A 250 -11.26 -5.69 22.61
CA ASP A 250 -11.41 -6.26 23.96
C ASP A 250 -10.26 -5.87 24.91
N ALA A 251 -9.16 -5.37 24.41
CA ALA A 251 -7.96 -4.97 25.17
C ALA A 251 -8.11 -3.60 25.87
N LYS A 252 -9.34 -3.25 26.33
CA LYS A 252 -9.66 -2.00 27.05
C LYS A 252 -9.42 -2.11 28.54
#